data_0036038dba4b7ba43b03f7f00f16215a
#
_entry.id   0036038dba4b7ba43b03f7f00f16215a
#
_cell.length_a   1.000
_cell.length_b   1.000
_cell.length_c   1.000
_cell.angle_alpha   90.00
_cell.angle_beta   90.00
_cell.angle_gamma   90.00
#
_symmetry.space_group_name_H-M   'P 1'
#
loop_
_entity.id
_entity.type
_entity.pdbx_description
1 polymer ?
#
loop_
_entity_poly.entity_id
_entity_poly.type
_entity_poly.pdbx_seq_one_letter_code
_entity_poly.pdbx_strand_id
1 'polypeptide(L)'
;MQRSTSALTLLSAASLTCGLVLTPAVPALAHEEHGTASASDTTSNQRTRRIDGENTVAGVHANLVDLSLRDGALTLGSRASTHDGEGIYDPARTVFHLPNTDSTRSTVAAGYEFIAPKGTPIWYIPHTGTGGVLHPGFGADNIPRDALKENKISLELVRTQAPDGGSVEVFREDPSGPTRLFSSRENLPAHTITAGEHAHPGWAFTAPGVYRLTFRATAQRADGTPISAEQTYTVAVGDVPANIFEQMRTQESERHGGTPGAADRSAAASAA
;
A
#
# COMPACT_ATOMS: atom_id res chain seq x y z
N MET A 1 -42.93 35.80 39.56
CA MET A 1 -43.68 36.67 38.62
C MET A 1 -43.08 36.39 37.23
N GLN A 2 -43.86 35.64 36.45
CA GLN A 2 -44.40 35.96 35.10
C GLN A 2 -43.31 36.08 34.01
N ARG A 3 -43.38 35.51 32.83
CA ARG A 3 -44.38 34.69 32.10
C ARG A 3 -43.70 33.95 30.97
N SER A 4 -44.23 32.77 30.67
CA SER A 4 -44.16 32.06 29.39
C SER A 4 -44.46 32.92 28.15
N THR A 5 -43.82 32.57 27.03
CA THR A 5 -44.48 32.61 25.73
C THR A 5 -43.93 31.51 24.81
N SER A 6 -44.82 30.57 24.54
CA SER A 6 -44.69 29.58 23.46
C SER A 6 -44.92 30.26 22.10
N ALA A 7 -44.13 29.88 21.11
CA ALA A 7 -44.47 30.12 19.69
C ALA A 7 -44.47 28.83 18.91
N LEU A 8 -45.64 28.48 18.48
CA LEU A 8 -46.05 27.40 17.60
C LEU A 8 -45.76 27.84 16.16
N THR A 9 -45.12 27.05 15.34
CA THR A 9 -45.05 27.33 13.90
C THR A 9 -45.30 26.08 13.08
N LEU A 10 -46.26 26.24 12.19
CA LEU A 10 -46.97 25.37 11.31
C LEU A 10 -46.13 24.45 10.40
N LEU A 11 -46.66 23.22 10.23
CA LEU A 11 -46.44 22.32 9.11
C LEU A 11 -47.02 22.91 7.81
N SER A 12 -46.22 22.87 6.74
CA SER A 12 -46.73 22.97 5.36
C SER A 12 -46.52 21.65 4.63
N ALA A 13 -47.61 21.00 4.31
CA ALA A 13 -47.65 19.82 3.45
C ALA A 13 -47.57 20.28 1.98
N ALA A 14 -46.61 19.74 1.22
CA ALA A 14 -46.56 19.89 -0.23
C ALA A 14 -47.00 18.56 -0.88
N SER A 15 -48.14 18.62 -1.56
CA SER A 15 -48.72 17.51 -2.33
C SER A 15 -47.95 17.28 -3.62
N LEU A 16 -47.49 16.05 -3.84
CA LEU A 16 -46.90 15.59 -5.10
C LEU A 16 -48.01 15.02 -5.99
N THR A 17 -48.30 15.68 -7.09
CA THR A 17 -49.17 15.17 -8.15
C THR A 17 -48.36 14.30 -9.10
N CYS A 18 -48.74 13.03 -9.18
CA CYS A 18 -48.22 12.05 -10.11
C CYS A 18 -48.83 12.26 -11.50
N GLY A 19 -48.06 12.74 -12.46
CA GLY A 19 -48.45 12.84 -13.87
C GLY A 19 -48.06 11.57 -14.63
N LEU A 20 -49.10 10.83 -15.05
CA LEU A 20 -48.98 9.65 -15.90
C LEU A 20 -48.78 10.09 -17.35
N VAL A 21 -47.62 9.86 -17.96
CA VAL A 21 -47.37 10.06 -19.39
C VAL A 21 -47.50 8.72 -20.11
N LEU A 22 -48.58 8.57 -20.90
CA LEU A 22 -48.73 7.46 -21.84
C LEU A 22 -47.90 7.73 -23.09
N THR A 23 -46.96 6.83 -23.42
CA THR A 23 -46.31 6.79 -24.74
C THR A 23 -46.98 5.73 -25.62
N PRO A 24 -47.22 6.01 -26.92
CA PRO A 24 -47.83 5.04 -27.81
C PRO A 24 -46.84 3.97 -28.27
N ALA A 25 -47.35 2.73 -28.35
CA ALA A 25 -46.64 1.58 -28.88
C ALA A 25 -46.48 1.69 -30.40
N VAL A 26 -45.29 1.41 -30.91
CA VAL A 26 -44.97 1.22 -32.31
C VAL A 26 -44.80 -0.29 -32.57
N PRO A 27 -45.41 -0.89 -33.64
CA PRO A 27 -45.30 -2.33 -33.87
C PRO A 27 -43.93 -2.74 -34.39
N ALA A 28 -43.44 -3.89 -33.87
CA ALA A 28 -42.22 -4.55 -34.31
C ALA A 28 -42.43 -5.16 -35.71
N LEU A 29 -41.55 -4.82 -36.65
CA LEU A 29 -41.34 -5.58 -37.88
C LEU A 29 -40.19 -6.57 -37.60
N ALA A 30 -40.51 -7.85 -37.67
CA ALA A 30 -39.57 -8.92 -37.65
C ALA A 30 -38.72 -8.91 -38.95
N HIS A 31 -37.41 -8.92 -38.82
CA HIS A 31 -36.54 -9.37 -39.90
C HIS A 31 -35.55 -10.38 -39.30
N GLU A 32 -35.70 -11.63 -39.72
CA GLU A 32 -34.71 -12.67 -39.46
C GLU A 32 -33.52 -12.44 -40.40
N GLU A 33 -32.34 -12.32 -39.82
CA GLU A 33 -31.11 -12.67 -40.52
C GLU A 33 -30.12 -13.29 -39.52
N HIS A 34 -29.71 -14.52 -39.88
CA HIS A 34 -28.68 -15.30 -39.20
C HIS A 34 -27.34 -14.55 -39.26
N GLY A 35 -26.81 -14.19 -38.12
CA GLY A 35 -25.44 -13.77 -37.92
C GLY A 35 -24.95 -14.32 -36.61
N THR A 36 -24.24 -15.44 -36.63
CA THR A 36 -23.46 -15.93 -35.49
C THR A 36 -22.36 -14.92 -35.19
N ALA A 37 -22.67 -13.92 -34.37
CA ALA A 37 -21.65 -13.08 -33.74
C ALA A 37 -21.06 -13.88 -32.57
N SER A 38 -19.91 -14.46 -32.83
CA SER A 38 -18.99 -14.94 -31.82
C SER A 38 -18.78 -13.79 -30.81
N ALA A 39 -19.22 -13.98 -29.58
CA ALA A 39 -18.82 -13.13 -28.49
C ALA A 39 -17.29 -13.24 -28.36
N SER A 40 -16.59 -12.27 -28.94
CA SER A 40 -15.18 -12.07 -28.69
C SER A 40 -15.06 -11.71 -27.20
N ASP A 41 -14.69 -12.69 -26.42
CA ASP A 41 -14.15 -12.54 -25.08
C ASP A 41 -12.94 -11.60 -25.19
N THR A 42 -13.20 -10.29 -25.06
CA THR A 42 -12.15 -9.30 -24.87
C THR A 42 -11.71 -9.38 -23.41
N THR A 43 -11.23 -10.55 -23.01
CA THR A 43 -10.33 -10.64 -21.87
C THR A 43 -9.10 -9.86 -22.31
N SER A 44 -9.03 -8.57 -21.91
CA SER A 44 -7.83 -7.79 -22.04
C SER A 44 -6.76 -8.47 -21.21
N ASN A 45 -5.96 -9.29 -21.89
CA ASN A 45 -4.77 -9.92 -21.36
C ASN A 45 -3.72 -8.79 -21.16
N GLN A 46 -3.99 -7.91 -20.18
CA GLN A 46 -3.00 -6.94 -19.70
C GLN A 46 -1.88 -7.77 -19.07
N ARG A 47 -0.88 -8.07 -19.88
CA ARG A 47 0.31 -8.78 -19.42
C ARG A 47 0.98 -7.93 -18.37
N THR A 48 0.93 -8.38 -17.12
CA THR A 48 1.76 -7.83 -16.06
C THR A 48 3.22 -7.95 -16.50
N ARG A 49 3.87 -6.80 -16.71
CA ARG A 49 5.23 -6.74 -17.25
C ARG A 49 6.24 -6.59 -16.11
N ARG A 50 7.30 -7.39 -16.11
CA ARG A 50 8.45 -7.13 -15.24
C ARG A 50 9.18 -5.87 -15.73
N ILE A 51 9.42 -4.94 -14.81
CA ILE A 51 10.17 -3.70 -15.09
C ILE A 51 11.59 -3.91 -14.57
N ASP A 52 12.53 -3.90 -15.49
CA ASP A 52 13.96 -4.08 -15.17
C ASP A 52 14.66 -2.74 -14.93
N GLY A 53 15.81 -2.80 -14.25
CA GLY A 53 16.65 -1.64 -13.97
C GLY A 53 16.25 -0.85 -12.73
N GLU A 54 16.80 0.35 -12.61
CA GLU A 54 16.53 1.29 -11.53
C GLU A 54 15.32 2.15 -11.87
N ASN A 55 14.36 2.23 -10.97
CA ASN A 55 13.08 2.87 -11.22
C ASN A 55 12.67 3.82 -10.08
N THR A 56 12.06 4.95 -10.46
CA THR A 56 11.34 5.80 -9.51
C THR A 56 9.85 5.71 -9.82
N VAL A 57 9.07 5.26 -8.85
CA VAL A 57 7.61 5.13 -8.92
C VAL A 57 6.97 6.29 -8.18
N ALA A 58 6.23 7.13 -8.88
CA ALA A 58 5.57 8.32 -8.33
C ALA A 58 4.21 8.54 -8.99
N GLY A 59 3.28 9.18 -8.29
CA GLY A 59 2.03 9.66 -8.86
C GLY A 59 1.06 8.59 -9.35
N VAL A 60 1.24 7.34 -8.95
CA VAL A 60 0.45 6.19 -9.40
C VAL A 60 -0.01 5.33 -8.23
N HIS A 61 -1.03 4.52 -8.51
CA HIS A 61 -1.43 3.41 -7.63
C HIS A 61 -0.33 2.35 -7.60
N ALA A 62 0.04 1.88 -6.41
CA ALA A 62 1.08 0.89 -6.22
C ALA A 62 0.81 -0.04 -5.03
N ASN A 63 0.93 -1.35 -5.21
CA ASN A 63 1.19 -2.25 -4.10
C ASN A 63 2.67 -2.10 -3.75
N LEU A 64 2.97 -1.23 -2.79
CA LEU A 64 4.33 -1.07 -2.29
C LEU A 64 4.84 -2.42 -1.81
N VAL A 65 4.02 -3.15 -1.04
CA VAL A 65 4.28 -4.53 -0.63
C VAL A 65 3.34 -5.45 -1.41
N ASP A 66 3.84 -6.13 -2.44
CA ASP A 66 3.11 -7.12 -3.24
C ASP A 66 3.53 -8.53 -2.83
N LEU A 67 2.61 -9.25 -2.19
CA LEU A 67 2.81 -10.60 -1.67
C LEU A 67 2.45 -11.63 -2.73
N SER A 68 3.31 -12.62 -2.93
CA SER A 68 3.02 -13.75 -3.83
C SER A 68 3.66 -15.04 -3.35
N LEU A 69 3.17 -16.17 -3.87
CA LEU A 69 3.77 -17.47 -3.69
C LEU A 69 4.46 -17.89 -5.00
N ARG A 70 5.74 -18.25 -4.92
CA ARG A 70 6.51 -18.81 -6.04
C ARG A 70 7.15 -20.11 -5.60
N ASP A 71 6.82 -21.19 -6.28
CA ASP A 71 7.34 -22.52 -5.97
C ASP A 71 7.14 -22.90 -4.48
N GLY A 72 6.03 -22.45 -3.89
CA GLY A 72 5.69 -22.66 -2.49
C GLY A 72 6.45 -21.78 -1.50
N ALA A 73 7.30 -20.87 -1.94
CA ALA A 73 7.95 -19.87 -1.12
C ALA A 73 7.18 -18.54 -1.15
N LEU A 74 7.08 -17.87 0.00
CA LEU A 74 6.53 -16.53 0.09
C LEU A 74 7.53 -15.53 -0.48
N THR A 75 7.08 -14.57 -1.27
CA THR A 75 7.91 -13.51 -1.83
C THR A 75 7.24 -12.15 -1.64
N LEU A 76 8.07 -11.12 -1.42
CA LEU A 76 7.67 -9.73 -1.30
C LEU A 76 8.28 -8.96 -2.47
N GLY A 77 7.43 -8.47 -3.37
CA GLY A 77 7.77 -7.63 -4.52
C GLY A 77 7.11 -6.27 -4.40
N SER A 78 7.04 -5.58 -5.53
CA SER A 78 6.21 -4.39 -5.70
C SER A 78 5.50 -4.44 -7.04
N ARG A 79 4.33 -3.82 -7.10
CA ARG A 79 3.54 -3.69 -8.32
C ARG A 79 2.98 -2.29 -8.41
N ALA A 80 3.03 -1.68 -9.59
CA ALA A 80 2.46 -0.37 -9.79
C ALA A 80 1.81 -0.22 -11.16
N SER A 81 0.81 0.64 -11.23
CA SER A 81 0.19 1.04 -12.49
C SER A 81 1.20 1.79 -13.36
N THR A 82 1.24 1.45 -14.64
CA THR A 82 2.03 2.12 -15.66
C THR A 82 1.12 2.58 -16.79
N HIS A 83 1.66 3.38 -17.72
CA HIS A 83 0.92 3.74 -18.92
C HIS A 83 0.47 2.52 -19.74
N ASP A 84 1.29 1.47 -19.75
CA ASP A 84 1.08 0.27 -20.56
C ASP A 84 0.44 -0.90 -19.76
N GLY A 85 -0.13 -0.62 -18.59
CA GLY A 85 -0.73 -1.61 -17.70
C GLY A 85 0.00 -1.72 -16.36
N GLU A 86 -0.01 -2.91 -15.76
CA GLU A 86 0.68 -3.15 -14.49
C GLU A 86 2.13 -3.56 -14.69
N GLY A 87 3.04 -2.96 -13.91
CA GLY A 87 4.45 -3.34 -13.83
C GLY A 87 4.77 -4.02 -12.51
N ILE A 88 5.56 -5.11 -12.57
CA ILE A 88 6.21 -5.73 -11.40
C ILE A 88 7.60 -5.14 -11.28
N TYR A 89 7.90 -4.60 -10.11
CA TYR A 89 9.17 -3.93 -9.79
C TYR A 89 9.95 -4.73 -8.76
N ASP A 90 11.27 -4.68 -8.88
CA ASP A 90 12.18 -5.16 -7.85
C ASP A 90 12.36 -4.07 -6.77
N PRO A 91 11.93 -4.30 -5.52
CA PRO A 91 12.05 -3.29 -4.46
C PRO A 91 13.50 -2.86 -4.18
N ALA A 92 14.48 -3.74 -4.41
CA ALA A 92 15.90 -3.43 -4.23
C ALA A 92 16.41 -2.38 -5.23
N ARG A 93 15.69 -2.18 -6.34
CA ARG A 93 16.02 -1.28 -7.45
C ARG A 93 14.96 -0.21 -7.69
N THR A 94 14.02 -0.05 -6.76
CA THR A 94 12.88 0.87 -6.91
C THR A 94 12.81 1.84 -5.75
N VAL A 95 12.64 3.11 -6.10
CA VAL A 95 12.35 4.20 -5.17
C VAL A 95 10.89 4.60 -5.33
N PHE A 96 10.12 4.56 -4.26
CA PHE A 96 8.76 5.10 -4.20
C PHE A 96 8.84 6.56 -3.78
N HIS A 97 8.37 7.47 -4.63
CA HIS A 97 8.58 8.89 -4.43
C HIS A 97 7.28 9.60 -4.02
N LEU A 98 7.34 10.27 -2.89
CA LEU A 98 6.32 11.19 -2.39
C LEU A 98 6.87 12.61 -2.48
N PRO A 99 6.54 13.39 -3.53
CA PRO A 99 7.11 14.72 -3.76
C PRO A 99 6.61 15.73 -2.71
N ASN A 100 7.33 16.85 -2.61
CA ASN A 100 6.95 17.97 -1.75
C ASN A 100 5.98 18.91 -2.49
N THR A 101 4.69 18.58 -2.48
CA THR A 101 3.61 19.36 -3.12
C THR A 101 2.51 19.67 -2.11
N ASP A 102 1.64 20.61 -2.44
CA ASP A 102 0.48 20.92 -1.58
C ASP A 102 -0.42 19.69 -1.36
N SER A 103 -0.52 18.80 -2.36
CA SER A 103 -1.31 17.57 -2.29
C SER A 103 -0.74 16.52 -1.33
N THR A 104 0.54 16.62 -0.97
CA THR A 104 1.24 15.69 -0.08
C THR A 104 1.53 16.27 1.29
N ARG A 105 1.31 17.59 1.47
CA ARG A 105 1.53 18.29 2.73
C ARG A 105 0.24 18.33 3.54
N SER A 106 0.38 18.08 4.85
CA SER A 106 -0.72 18.15 5.80
C SER A 106 -0.19 18.56 7.18
N THR A 107 -1.07 18.62 8.16
CA THR A 107 -0.73 18.80 9.56
C THR A 107 -1.44 17.75 10.40
N VAL A 108 -0.82 17.35 11.49
CA VAL A 108 -1.42 16.38 12.44
C VAL A 108 -2.71 16.94 13.02
N ALA A 109 -3.82 16.28 12.77
CA ALA A 109 -5.13 16.60 13.32
C ALA A 109 -5.28 16.07 14.76
N ALA A 110 -6.30 16.56 15.48
CA ALA A 110 -6.69 15.97 16.76
C ALA A 110 -7.13 14.51 16.59
N GLY A 111 -6.69 13.63 17.51
CA GLY A 111 -6.91 12.18 17.43
C GLY A 111 -5.83 11.43 16.66
N TYR A 112 -4.84 12.14 16.09
CA TYR A 112 -3.70 11.56 15.35
C TYR A 112 -2.35 11.85 16.00
N GLU A 113 -2.35 12.17 17.31
CA GLU A 113 -1.15 12.50 18.08
C GLU A 113 -0.13 11.34 18.16
N PHE A 114 -0.53 10.13 17.77
CA PHE A 114 0.39 9.01 17.58
C PHE A 114 1.37 9.24 16.41
N ILE A 115 1.08 10.14 15.46
CA ILE A 115 1.98 10.53 14.37
C ILE A 115 3.02 11.54 14.89
N ALA A 116 2.55 12.64 15.49
CA ALA A 116 3.34 13.71 16.09
C ALA A 116 2.38 14.66 16.86
N PRO A 117 2.85 15.63 17.64
CA PRO A 117 2.00 16.61 18.29
C PRO A 117 1.06 17.29 17.29
N LYS A 118 -0.19 17.57 17.73
CA LYS A 118 -1.18 18.26 16.90
C LYS A 118 -0.63 19.55 16.29
N GLY A 119 -0.91 19.75 14.99
CA GLY A 119 -0.43 20.91 14.22
C GLY A 119 0.97 20.75 13.63
N THR A 120 1.69 19.65 13.94
CA THR A 120 2.99 19.36 13.32
C THR A 120 2.82 19.16 11.82
N PRO A 121 3.63 19.83 10.96
CA PRO A 121 3.64 19.57 9.52
C PRO A 121 4.11 18.15 9.23
N ILE A 122 3.44 17.47 8.30
CA ILE A 122 3.73 16.10 7.86
C ILE A 122 3.57 15.96 6.34
N TRP A 123 4.11 14.89 5.80
CA TRP A 123 3.78 14.37 4.48
C TRP A 123 2.77 13.23 4.66
N TYR A 124 1.62 13.35 4.00
CA TYR A 124 0.52 12.42 4.20
C TYR A 124 -0.06 11.94 2.88
N ILE A 125 -0.29 10.64 2.78
CA ILE A 125 -1.00 9.98 1.69
C ILE A 125 -2.28 9.38 2.29
N PRO A 126 -3.48 9.91 1.93
CA PRO A 126 -4.73 9.39 2.45
C PRO A 126 -5.08 8.03 1.84
N HIS A 127 -5.85 7.23 2.56
CA HIS A 127 -6.33 5.91 2.11
C HIS A 127 -7.21 5.99 0.85
N THR A 128 -7.86 7.13 0.60
CA THR A 128 -8.69 7.35 -0.59
C THR A 128 -7.88 7.62 -1.86
N GLY A 129 -6.56 7.84 -1.72
CA GLY A 129 -5.71 8.29 -2.79
C GLY A 129 -5.95 9.74 -3.20
N THR A 130 -5.00 10.31 -3.91
CA THR A 130 -5.10 11.64 -4.53
C THR A 130 -4.48 11.55 -5.92
N GLY A 131 -5.17 12.03 -6.95
CA GLY A 131 -4.68 11.97 -8.32
C GLY A 131 -3.30 12.63 -8.46
N GLY A 132 -2.36 11.95 -9.15
CA GLY A 132 -1.00 12.42 -9.32
C GLY A 132 -0.10 12.28 -8.09
N VAL A 133 -0.58 11.67 -6.99
CA VAL A 133 0.20 11.30 -5.81
C VAL A 133 0.36 9.79 -5.76
N LEU A 134 1.52 9.32 -5.29
CA LEU A 134 1.73 7.91 -5.00
C LEU A 134 0.63 7.40 -4.06
N HIS A 135 0.00 6.27 -4.41
CA HIS A 135 -1.03 5.64 -3.58
C HIS A 135 -0.55 4.23 -3.19
N PRO A 136 0.24 4.11 -2.11
CA PRO A 136 0.87 2.85 -1.72
C PRO A 136 -0.09 1.96 -0.94
N GLY A 137 -0.02 0.67 -1.20
CA GLY A 137 -0.84 -0.34 -0.55
C GLY A 137 -0.10 -1.63 -0.29
N PHE A 138 -0.85 -2.61 0.22
CA PHE A 138 -0.47 -4.00 0.37
C PHE A 138 -1.37 -4.84 -0.51
N GLY A 139 -0.80 -5.80 -1.24
CA GLY A 139 -1.55 -6.73 -2.08
C GLY A 139 -1.15 -8.17 -1.81
N ALA A 140 -2.13 -9.04 -1.64
CA ALA A 140 -1.99 -10.49 -1.64
C ALA A 140 -2.86 -11.13 -2.74
N ASP A 141 -3.21 -10.33 -3.78
CA ASP A 141 -4.09 -10.71 -4.89
C ASP A 141 -3.59 -11.95 -5.64
N ASN A 142 -2.26 -12.14 -5.67
CA ASN A 142 -1.61 -13.22 -6.41
C ASN A 142 -1.37 -14.46 -5.56
N ILE A 143 -1.87 -14.49 -4.33
CA ILE A 143 -1.83 -15.68 -3.49
C ILE A 143 -3.13 -16.46 -3.69
N PRO A 144 -3.07 -17.68 -4.25
CA PRO A 144 -4.26 -18.50 -4.44
C PRO A 144 -4.95 -18.76 -3.09
N ARG A 145 -6.28 -18.75 -3.11
CA ARG A 145 -7.07 -19.19 -1.96
C ARG A 145 -6.71 -20.64 -1.66
N ASP A 146 -6.71 -21.00 -0.38
CA ASP A 146 -6.39 -22.34 0.13
C ASP A 146 -4.92 -22.78 -0.06
N ALA A 147 -4.06 -21.93 -0.61
CA ALA A 147 -2.61 -22.17 -0.65
C ALA A 147 -1.94 -22.01 0.73
N LEU A 148 -2.57 -21.22 1.60
CA LEU A 148 -2.11 -20.95 2.96
C LEU A 148 -3.14 -21.40 3.97
N LYS A 149 -2.66 -21.85 5.13
CA LYS A 149 -3.51 -22.20 6.27
C LYS A 149 -4.35 -20.99 6.69
N GLU A 150 -5.65 -21.17 6.79
CA GLU A 150 -6.63 -20.12 7.09
C GLU A 150 -6.58 -18.91 6.15
N ASN A 151 -5.88 -19.02 5.02
CA ASN A 151 -5.65 -17.92 4.08
C ASN A 151 -4.99 -16.68 4.70
N LYS A 152 -4.23 -16.83 5.78
CA LYS A 152 -3.65 -15.72 6.55
C LYS A 152 -2.16 -15.55 6.32
N ILE A 153 -1.76 -14.28 6.26
CA ILE A 153 -0.38 -13.83 6.21
C ILE A 153 -0.22 -12.78 7.31
N SER A 154 0.80 -12.91 8.14
CA SER A 154 1.18 -11.87 9.09
C SER A 154 2.23 -10.98 8.45
N LEU A 155 2.00 -9.67 8.42
CA LEU A 155 2.94 -8.66 7.92
C LEU A 155 3.39 -7.75 9.06
N GLU A 156 4.69 -7.51 9.17
CA GLU A 156 5.31 -6.69 10.21
C GLU A 156 6.31 -5.72 9.59
N LEU A 157 6.37 -4.49 10.10
CA LEU A 157 7.48 -3.57 9.84
C LEU A 157 8.58 -3.85 10.89
N VAL A 158 9.59 -4.63 10.49
CA VAL A 158 10.61 -5.14 11.43
C VAL A 158 11.84 -4.24 11.56
N ARG A 159 12.05 -3.33 10.60
CA ARG A 159 13.12 -2.35 10.65
C ARG A 159 12.76 -1.09 9.86
N THR A 160 13.14 0.04 10.41
CA THR A 160 13.06 1.33 9.72
C THR A 160 14.41 2.04 9.84
N GLN A 161 14.92 2.54 8.70
CA GLN A 161 15.91 3.58 8.66
C GLN A 161 15.21 4.84 8.15
N ALA A 162 15.27 5.91 8.90
CA ALA A 162 14.58 7.17 8.61
C ALA A 162 15.61 8.32 8.64
N PRO A 163 15.33 9.46 8.00
CA PRO A 163 16.13 10.66 8.18
C PRO A 163 16.04 11.14 9.64
N ASP A 164 16.97 12.00 10.04
CA ASP A 164 17.03 12.54 11.40
C ASP A 164 15.70 13.16 11.82
N GLY A 165 15.18 12.75 12.96
CA GLY A 165 13.86 13.17 13.48
C GLY A 165 12.67 12.64 12.70
N GLY A 166 12.90 11.82 11.66
CA GLY A 166 11.86 11.23 10.82
C GLY A 166 11.22 9.98 11.43
N SER A 167 9.93 9.83 11.20
CA SER A 167 9.17 8.61 11.52
C SER A 167 8.10 8.36 10.47
N VAL A 168 7.64 7.13 10.39
CA VAL A 168 6.50 6.74 9.55
C VAL A 168 5.45 6.03 10.40
N GLU A 169 4.20 6.38 10.15
CA GLU A 169 3.02 5.73 10.69
C GLU A 169 2.12 5.31 9.53
N VAL A 170 1.63 4.09 9.59
CA VAL A 170 0.68 3.54 8.60
C VAL A 170 -0.57 3.11 9.35
N PHE A 171 -1.72 3.59 8.91
CA PHE A 171 -2.97 3.38 9.63
C PHE A 171 -4.17 3.33 8.69
N ARG A 172 -5.21 2.63 9.14
CA ARG A 172 -6.51 2.60 8.50
C ARG A 172 -7.44 3.57 9.21
N GLU A 173 -8.25 4.29 8.45
CA GLU A 173 -9.29 5.15 8.97
C GLU A 173 -10.59 4.36 9.14
N ASP A 174 -11.00 4.16 10.38
CA ASP A 174 -12.24 3.45 10.73
C ASP A 174 -13.25 4.44 11.33
N PRO A 175 -14.54 4.16 11.29
CA PRO A 175 -15.57 5.03 11.90
C PRO A 175 -15.38 5.30 13.41
N SER A 176 -14.67 4.40 14.09
CA SER A 176 -14.32 4.52 15.53
C SER A 176 -13.02 5.28 15.78
N GLY A 177 -12.33 5.71 14.74
CA GLY A 177 -11.02 6.37 14.79
C GLY A 177 -9.93 5.55 14.09
N PRO A 178 -8.70 6.09 13.98
CA PRO A 178 -7.61 5.43 13.27
C PRO A 178 -7.15 4.14 13.96
N THR A 179 -7.02 3.06 13.15
CA THR A 179 -6.38 1.81 13.57
C THR A 179 -4.96 1.79 13.02
N ARG A 180 -3.96 1.81 13.91
CA ARG A 180 -2.55 1.77 13.53
C ARG A 180 -2.16 0.38 13.05
N LEU A 181 -1.50 0.30 11.90
CA LEU A 181 -1.05 -0.95 11.28
C LEU A 181 0.46 -1.14 11.45
N PHE A 182 1.25 -0.11 11.14
CA PHE A 182 2.71 -0.12 11.29
C PHE A 182 3.21 1.20 11.84
N SER A 183 4.24 1.12 12.66
CA SER A 183 4.90 2.27 13.28
C SER A 183 6.42 2.08 13.24
N SER A 184 7.16 3.15 12.91
CA SER A 184 8.61 3.14 13.04
C SER A 184 9.10 3.41 14.46
N ARG A 185 8.21 3.81 15.37
CA ARG A 185 8.53 4.21 16.76
C ARG A 185 8.10 3.18 17.79
N GLU A 186 7.12 2.34 17.45
CA GLU A 186 6.53 1.38 18.36
C GLU A 186 6.42 0.01 17.68
N ASN A 187 6.64 -1.05 18.43
CA ASN A 187 6.36 -2.41 17.97
C ASN A 187 4.85 -2.66 18.09
N LEU A 188 4.16 -2.56 16.97
CA LEU A 188 2.75 -2.92 16.88
C LEU A 188 2.61 -4.43 16.63
N PRO A 189 1.47 -5.04 17.01
CA PRO A 189 1.17 -6.41 16.63
C PRO A 189 1.22 -6.58 15.11
N ALA A 190 1.62 -7.77 14.64
CA ALA A 190 1.61 -8.10 13.23
C ALA A 190 0.22 -7.86 12.61
N HIS A 191 0.18 -7.18 11.46
CA HIS A 191 -1.04 -6.99 10.70
C HIS A 191 -1.36 -8.26 9.91
N THR A 192 -2.58 -8.76 10.03
CA THR A 192 -3.04 -9.92 9.27
C THR A 192 -3.62 -9.49 7.94
N ILE A 193 -3.10 -10.03 6.86
CA ILE A 193 -3.59 -9.90 5.49
C ILE A 193 -4.17 -11.25 5.06
N THR A 194 -5.30 -11.24 4.39
CA THR A 194 -5.93 -12.45 3.83
C THR A 194 -5.48 -12.67 2.39
N ALA A 195 -5.26 -13.92 1.97
CA ALA A 195 -4.98 -14.25 0.58
C ALA A 195 -6.11 -13.72 -0.33
N GLY A 196 -5.74 -12.97 -1.37
CA GLY A 196 -6.67 -12.24 -2.25
C GLY A 196 -7.06 -10.84 -1.75
N GLU A 197 -6.55 -10.40 -0.60
CA GLU A 197 -6.81 -9.04 -0.07
C GLU A 197 -5.93 -7.99 -0.75
N HIS A 198 -6.50 -6.79 -0.89
CA HIS A 198 -5.84 -5.61 -1.40
C HIS A 198 -6.29 -4.40 -0.56
N ALA A 199 -5.35 -3.65 -0.03
CA ALA A 199 -5.64 -2.53 0.86
C ALA A 199 -4.68 -1.35 0.69
N HIS A 200 -5.23 -0.14 0.77
CA HIS A 200 -4.48 1.13 0.75
C HIS A 200 -4.74 1.89 2.04
N PRO A 201 -3.89 1.72 3.06
CA PRO A 201 -3.98 2.53 4.28
C PRO A 201 -3.45 3.94 4.07
N GLY A 202 -3.67 4.82 5.04
CA GLY A 202 -3.02 6.11 5.11
C GLY A 202 -1.54 5.95 5.54
N TRP A 203 -0.67 6.77 4.95
CA TRP A 203 0.77 6.83 5.27
C TRP A 203 1.14 8.24 5.69
N ALA A 204 1.76 8.39 6.85
CA ALA A 204 2.23 9.67 7.36
C ALA A 204 3.73 9.62 7.66
N PHE A 205 4.47 10.61 7.14
CA PHE A 205 5.90 10.77 7.33
C PHE A 205 6.16 12.13 8.02
N THR A 206 7.02 12.16 9.03
CA THR A 206 7.23 13.37 9.87
C THR A 206 8.39 14.23 9.40
N ALA A 207 9.27 13.75 8.53
CA ALA A 207 10.38 14.51 7.97
C ALA A 207 10.59 14.18 6.48
N PRO A 208 11.15 15.10 5.68
CA PRO A 208 11.59 14.78 4.33
C PRO A 208 12.89 13.97 4.36
N GLY A 209 13.14 13.19 3.32
CA GLY A 209 14.33 12.38 3.15
C GLY A 209 14.03 10.95 2.77
N VAL A 210 15.03 10.07 2.89
CA VAL A 210 14.94 8.69 2.46
C VAL A 210 14.60 7.78 3.64
N TYR A 211 13.51 7.04 3.48
CA TYR A 211 13.08 5.99 4.41
C TYR A 211 13.35 4.62 3.80
N ARG A 212 13.89 3.72 4.61
CA ARG A 212 14.04 2.30 4.25
C ARG A 212 13.22 1.46 5.22
N LEU A 213 12.19 0.84 4.68
CA LEU A 213 11.19 0.11 5.43
C LEU A 213 11.37 -1.38 5.16
N THR A 214 11.79 -2.16 6.15
CA THR A 214 11.92 -3.61 6.00
C THR A 214 10.67 -4.27 6.55
N PHE A 215 9.92 -4.91 5.67
CA PHE A 215 8.78 -5.72 6.04
C PHE A 215 9.15 -7.19 6.07
N ARG A 216 8.61 -7.90 7.06
CA ARG A 216 8.62 -9.37 7.15
C ARG A 216 7.20 -9.88 6.99
N ALA A 217 7.03 -10.83 6.08
CA ALA A 217 5.79 -11.58 5.96
C ALA A 217 6.03 -13.02 6.45
N THR A 218 5.08 -13.55 7.24
CA THR A 218 5.09 -14.94 7.70
C THR A 218 3.73 -15.58 7.44
N ALA A 219 3.73 -16.84 7.07
CA ALA A 219 2.52 -17.62 6.83
C ALA A 219 2.78 -19.11 7.12
N GLN A 220 1.74 -19.91 7.10
CA GLN A 220 1.83 -21.37 7.00
C GLN A 220 1.21 -21.83 5.70
N ARG A 221 1.88 -22.71 4.98
CA ARG A 221 1.29 -23.39 3.82
C ARG A 221 0.09 -24.23 4.26
N ALA A 222 -0.73 -24.67 3.32
CA ALA A 222 -1.88 -25.53 3.61
C ALA A 222 -1.46 -26.85 4.33
N ASP A 223 -0.27 -27.36 4.08
CA ASP A 223 0.32 -28.52 4.74
C ASP A 223 0.88 -28.24 6.16
N GLY A 224 0.78 -26.99 6.63
CA GLY A 224 1.28 -26.55 7.93
C GLY A 224 2.75 -26.11 7.93
N THR A 225 3.48 -26.21 6.82
CA THR A 225 4.89 -25.78 6.72
C THR A 225 4.98 -24.26 6.91
N PRO A 226 5.78 -23.76 7.88
CA PRO A 226 5.99 -22.33 8.06
C PRO A 226 6.86 -21.78 6.92
N ILE A 227 6.47 -20.61 6.42
CA ILE A 227 7.22 -19.86 5.39
C ILE A 227 7.32 -18.40 5.81
N SER A 228 8.45 -17.77 5.47
CA SER A 228 8.65 -16.34 5.72
C SER A 228 9.54 -15.72 4.65
N ALA A 229 9.40 -14.40 4.48
CA ALA A 229 10.29 -13.61 3.64
C ALA A 229 10.40 -12.20 4.20
N GLU A 230 11.53 -11.55 3.95
CA GLU A 230 11.77 -10.13 4.27
C GLU A 230 12.17 -9.37 3.01
N GLN A 231 11.72 -8.11 2.93
CA GLN A 231 12.11 -7.20 1.87
C GLN A 231 12.18 -5.77 2.39
N THR A 232 13.18 -5.03 1.91
CA THR A 232 13.32 -3.60 2.19
C THR A 232 12.83 -2.77 1.01
N TYR A 233 12.02 -1.77 1.31
CA TYR A 233 11.46 -0.82 0.37
C TYR A 233 12.05 0.56 0.63
N THR A 234 12.39 1.30 -0.41
CA THR A 234 12.90 2.65 -0.32
C THR A 234 11.81 3.65 -0.67
N VAL A 235 11.50 4.54 0.26
CA VAL A 235 10.57 5.65 0.05
C VAL A 235 11.33 6.96 0.18
N ALA A 236 11.31 7.80 -0.86
CA ALA A 236 11.86 9.15 -0.83
C ALA A 236 10.71 10.14 -0.61
N VAL A 237 10.79 10.93 0.45
CA VAL A 237 9.83 11.96 0.83
C VAL A 237 10.46 13.33 0.57
N GLY A 238 9.81 14.16 -0.24
CA GLY A 238 10.40 15.42 -0.71
C GLY A 238 11.32 15.19 -1.90
N ASP A 239 12.52 15.73 -1.87
CA ASP A 239 13.48 15.60 -2.97
C ASP A 239 14.12 14.21 -2.99
N VAL A 240 14.30 13.66 -4.19
CA VAL A 240 15.02 12.40 -4.40
C VAL A 240 16.51 12.72 -4.58
N PRO A 241 17.40 12.20 -3.72
CA PRO A 241 18.84 12.38 -3.89
C PRO A 241 19.32 11.84 -5.24
N ALA A 242 20.16 12.59 -5.96
CA ALA A 242 20.66 12.19 -7.28
C ALA A 242 21.44 10.85 -7.26
N ASN A 243 22.05 10.51 -6.13
CA ASN A 243 22.83 9.28 -5.93
C ASN A 243 22.05 8.19 -5.17
N ILE A 244 20.71 8.27 -5.15
CA ILE A 244 19.88 7.35 -4.35
C ILE A 244 20.14 5.87 -4.69
N PHE A 245 20.28 5.54 -5.96
CA PHE A 245 20.51 4.15 -6.38
C PHE A 245 21.92 3.66 -6.05
N GLU A 246 22.93 4.53 -6.05
CA GLU A 246 24.26 4.21 -5.55
C GLU A 246 24.22 3.89 -4.06
N GLN A 247 23.55 4.72 -3.26
CA GLN A 247 23.33 4.47 -1.83
C GLN A 247 22.61 3.13 -1.59
N MET A 248 21.60 2.81 -2.40
CA MET A 248 20.89 1.53 -2.29
C MET A 248 21.81 0.34 -2.56
N ARG A 249 22.63 0.38 -3.61
CA ARG A 249 23.61 -0.68 -3.94
C ARG A 249 24.68 -0.88 -2.87
N THR A 250 25.24 0.21 -2.35
CA THR A 250 26.25 0.14 -1.28
C THR A 250 25.71 -0.59 -0.06
N GLN A 251 24.52 -0.23 0.39
CA GLN A 251 23.90 -0.85 1.56
C GLN A 251 23.48 -2.30 1.33
N GLU A 252 23.12 -2.67 0.11
CA GLU A 252 22.84 -4.07 -0.24
C GLU A 252 24.13 -4.90 -0.19
N SER A 253 25.25 -4.37 -0.70
CA SER A 253 26.56 -5.01 -0.63
C SER A 253 27.02 -5.21 0.81
N GLU A 254 26.80 -4.24 1.69
CA GLU A 254 27.12 -4.36 3.13
C GLU A 254 26.30 -5.46 3.83
N ARG A 255 25.06 -5.67 3.44
CA ARG A 255 24.21 -6.75 3.97
C ARG A 255 24.65 -8.14 3.53
N HIS A 256 25.13 -8.28 2.29
CA HIS A 256 25.60 -9.54 1.73
C HIS A 256 27.09 -9.76 1.95
N GLY A 257 27.86 -8.69 2.19
CA GLY A 257 29.32 -8.70 2.39
C GLY A 257 29.77 -8.86 3.83
N GLY A 258 28.91 -9.12 4.78
CA GLY A 258 29.26 -9.55 6.14
C GLY A 258 29.90 -10.94 6.11
N THR A 259 31.13 -11.02 5.67
CA THR A 259 31.95 -12.23 5.61
C THR A 259 32.11 -12.82 7.00
N PRO A 260 31.88 -14.13 7.22
CA PRO A 260 32.34 -14.85 8.39
C PRO A 260 33.84 -15.09 8.22
N GLY A 261 34.67 -14.16 8.69
CA GLY A 261 36.10 -14.18 8.49
C GLY A 261 36.93 -13.47 9.55
N ALA A 262 36.59 -13.65 10.84
CA ALA A 262 37.46 -13.19 11.93
C ALA A 262 37.48 -14.15 13.14
N ALA A 263 37.36 -15.44 12.88
CA ALA A 263 37.52 -16.47 13.92
C ALA A 263 38.34 -17.63 13.41
N ASP A 264 39.57 -17.38 12.94
CA ASP A 264 40.62 -18.41 12.88
C ASP A 264 42.02 -17.81 12.65
N ARG A 265 42.52 -17.00 13.56
CA ARG A 265 43.93 -16.60 13.67
C ARG A 265 44.43 -16.60 15.10
N SER A 266 43.89 -17.41 15.97
CA SER A 266 44.38 -17.53 17.35
C SER A 266 44.81 -18.94 17.73
N ALA A 267 45.01 -19.85 16.77
CA ALA A 267 45.44 -21.23 17.06
C ALA A 267 46.84 -21.61 16.47
N ALA A 268 47.65 -20.64 16.10
CA ALA A 268 48.99 -20.93 15.53
C ALA A 268 50.16 -20.20 16.23
N ALA A 269 50.05 -19.90 17.52
CA ALA A 269 51.14 -19.32 18.30
C ALA A 269 51.30 -19.96 19.68
N SER A 270 51.26 -21.28 19.76
CA SER A 270 51.68 -22.02 20.97
C SER A 270 52.22 -23.41 20.62
N ALA A 271 53.31 -23.44 19.81
CA ALA A 271 54.19 -24.59 19.68
C ALA A 271 55.53 -24.12 19.09
N ALA A 272 56.36 -23.52 19.92
CA ALA A 272 57.85 -23.49 19.81
C ALA A 272 58.42 -23.17 21.17
#